data_b938f7ebf293521ac9ef54919706cf6e
#
_entry.id   b938f7ebf293521ac9ef54919706cf6e
#
_cell.length_a   1.000
_cell.length_b   1.000
_cell.length_c   1.000
_cell.angle_alpha   90.00
_cell.angle_beta   90.00
_cell.angle_gamma   90.00
#
_symmetry.space_group_name_H-M   'P 1'
#
loop_
_entity.id
_entity.type
_entity.pdbx_description
1 polymer ?
#
loop_
_entity_poly.entity_id
_entity_poly.type
_entity_poly.pdbx_seq_one_letter_code
_entity_poly.pdbx_strand_id
1 'polypeptide(L)'
;ELEYRLIRESKKYGSYVKGYSTTWKEIWKGLKKDDIAIEFCTYYSNNTEEYAAVLLEKKSKYPTVVRLFSQKQLSTIPTTDYYNTTALSNLIWKPLHHYLAEKKNVYFSPSGELNNIAIEYIPLTDKKTFAEYYNTYRLSSTRELIKNKREDIRTKAVLYGGLEYERGQGDIEAMRKELQSAESLIAFRDVPEIDSLVLRKGISFLEGTEREVQTIDTLLRNKQIPVALMSGMAGTEESFKQLSGQSITLLHVATHGFYSPLTGHYTAQRSFEEQALSRSGLFLSGAAASLNMKKIPEDIEDGILTAKELSKLDLSNLNLAILSACQTGLGEIVGDGVFGLQRGFKKAGAQTLLMSLWKVDDTATQLLMAEFYKNLVSGQNKRAAFLNAQKYLRSYQNGIYDKPEYWAAFIMLDGIH
;
A
#
# COMPACT_ATOMS: atom_id res chain seq x y z
N GLU A 1 -21.77 26.76 -0.17
CA GLU A 1 -21.82 27.13 -1.62
C GLU A 1 -20.54 26.73 -2.36
N LEU A 2 -19.34 27.01 -1.81
CA LEU A 2 -18.04 26.60 -2.39
C LEU A 2 -17.93 25.07 -2.50
N GLU A 3 -18.37 24.36 -1.49
CA GLU A 3 -18.38 22.90 -1.42
C GLU A 3 -19.30 22.27 -2.47
N TYR A 4 -20.48 22.83 -2.67
CA TYR A 4 -21.40 22.42 -3.75
C TYR A 4 -20.84 22.68 -5.15
N ARG A 5 -20.10 23.76 -5.35
CA ARG A 5 -19.42 24.06 -6.62
C ARG A 5 -18.27 23.07 -6.86
N LEU A 6 -17.44 22.77 -5.84
CA LEU A 6 -16.38 21.77 -5.91
C LEU A 6 -16.90 20.36 -6.22
N ILE A 7 -18.00 19.95 -5.57
CA ILE A 7 -18.67 18.67 -5.84
C ILE A 7 -19.14 18.60 -7.31
N ARG A 8 -19.67 19.70 -7.85
CA ARG A 8 -20.22 19.77 -9.20
C ARG A 8 -19.14 19.86 -10.28
N GLU A 9 -18.01 20.52 -9.99
CA GLU A 9 -16.94 20.79 -10.93
C GLU A 9 -15.80 19.75 -10.89
N SER A 10 -15.69 18.97 -9.82
CA SER A 10 -14.64 17.94 -9.66
C SER A 10 -15.22 16.55 -9.46
N LYS A 11 -15.06 15.68 -10.47
CA LYS A 11 -15.39 14.23 -10.36
C LYS A 11 -14.68 13.58 -9.15
N LYS A 12 -13.44 13.99 -8.87
CA LYS A 12 -12.61 13.48 -7.76
C LYS A 12 -13.20 13.87 -6.42
N TYR A 13 -13.59 15.13 -6.22
CA TYR A 13 -14.19 15.61 -4.99
C TYR A 13 -15.60 15.01 -4.77
N GLY A 14 -16.39 14.91 -5.82
CA GLY A 14 -17.71 14.27 -5.76
C GLY A 14 -17.64 12.79 -5.38
N SER A 15 -16.66 12.03 -5.88
CA SER A 15 -16.45 10.62 -5.50
C SER A 15 -15.97 10.49 -4.05
N TYR A 16 -15.12 11.40 -3.58
CA TYR A 16 -14.62 11.45 -2.20
C TYR A 16 -15.77 11.72 -1.21
N VAL A 17 -16.57 12.75 -1.44
CA VAL A 17 -17.74 13.09 -0.59
C VAL A 17 -18.78 11.96 -0.58
N LYS A 18 -19.04 11.35 -1.73
CA LYS A 18 -19.94 10.19 -1.83
C LYS A 18 -19.43 9.00 -1.03
N GLY A 19 -18.12 8.79 -0.96
CA GLY A 19 -17.49 7.78 -0.11
C GLY A 19 -17.85 7.96 1.37
N TYR A 20 -17.88 9.20 1.87
CA TYR A 20 -18.22 9.49 3.28
C TYR A 20 -19.73 9.35 3.59
N SER A 21 -20.60 9.51 2.60
CA SER A 21 -22.05 9.36 2.78
C SER A 21 -22.56 7.93 2.66
N THR A 22 -21.69 6.98 2.32
CA THR A 22 -22.06 5.57 2.17
C THR A 22 -22.54 4.98 3.49
N THR A 23 -23.74 4.42 3.47
CA THR A 23 -24.38 3.80 4.62
C THR A 23 -24.16 2.28 4.62
N TRP A 24 -24.22 1.65 5.82
CA TRP A 24 -24.16 0.19 5.92
C TRP A 24 -25.27 -0.52 5.11
N LYS A 25 -26.44 0.15 4.90
CA LYS A 25 -27.55 -0.40 4.10
C LYS A 25 -27.17 -0.55 2.62
N GLU A 26 -26.35 0.35 2.08
CA GLU A 26 -25.87 0.27 0.70
C GLU A 26 -24.90 -0.89 0.55
N ILE A 27 -23.98 -1.07 1.51
CA ILE A 27 -23.08 -2.22 1.56
C ILE A 27 -23.90 -3.51 1.66
N TRP A 28 -24.86 -3.57 2.57
CA TRP A 28 -25.73 -4.73 2.77
C TRP A 28 -26.46 -5.16 1.49
N LYS A 29 -26.91 -4.20 0.67
CA LYS A 29 -27.58 -4.49 -0.62
C LYS A 29 -26.63 -5.26 -1.56
N GLY A 30 -25.35 -4.94 -1.57
CA GLY A 30 -24.34 -5.58 -2.41
C GLY A 30 -23.91 -6.98 -1.96
N LEU A 31 -24.10 -7.34 -0.68
CA LEU A 31 -23.68 -8.65 -0.14
C LEU A 31 -24.59 -9.78 -0.65
N LYS A 32 -23.99 -10.95 -0.87
CA LYS A 32 -24.66 -12.23 -1.14
C LYS A 32 -24.84 -13.02 0.16
N LYS A 33 -25.53 -14.16 0.10
CA LYS A 33 -25.81 -15.01 1.27
C LYS A 33 -24.54 -15.53 1.94
N ASP A 34 -23.58 -15.93 1.15
CA ASP A 34 -22.28 -16.49 1.55
C ASP A 34 -21.16 -15.45 1.71
N ASP A 35 -21.53 -14.16 1.71
CA ASP A 35 -20.62 -13.05 2.00
C ASP A 35 -20.75 -12.58 3.45
N ILE A 36 -19.65 -12.08 4.01
CA ILE A 36 -19.62 -11.30 5.24
C ILE A 36 -18.68 -10.10 5.05
N ALA A 37 -19.10 -8.92 5.48
CA ALA A 37 -18.27 -7.74 5.56
C ALA A 37 -17.93 -7.44 7.03
N ILE A 38 -16.67 -7.16 7.31
CA ILE A 38 -16.11 -6.96 8.64
C ILE A 38 -15.31 -5.66 8.65
N GLU A 39 -15.76 -4.67 9.42
CA GLU A 39 -14.96 -3.51 9.79
C GLU A 39 -14.37 -3.77 11.17
N PHE A 40 -13.07 -3.92 11.27
CA PHE A 40 -12.40 -3.86 12.56
C PHE A 40 -12.35 -2.39 13.01
N CYS A 41 -12.44 -2.15 14.29
CA CYS A 41 -12.33 -0.81 14.88
C CYS A 41 -11.63 -0.88 16.22
N THR A 42 -10.99 0.23 16.61
CA THR A 42 -10.42 0.40 17.94
C THR A 42 -11.22 1.44 18.73
N TYR A 43 -11.28 1.28 20.04
CA TYR A 43 -11.90 2.22 20.95
C TYR A 43 -11.20 2.18 22.31
N TYR A 44 -11.26 3.27 23.07
CA TYR A 44 -10.68 3.32 24.39
C TYR A 44 -11.68 2.95 25.48
N SER A 45 -11.30 2.02 26.36
CA SER A 45 -12.05 1.63 27.54
C SER A 45 -11.08 1.39 28.71
N ASN A 46 -11.33 2.02 29.85
CA ASN A 46 -10.47 1.89 31.04
C ASN A 46 -8.99 2.17 30.76
N ASN A 47 -8.69 3.23 30.02
CA ASN A 47 -7.34 3.62 29.60
C ASN A 47 -6.59 2.55 28.78
N THR A 48 -7.31 1.61 28.19
CA THR A 48 -6.75 0.57 27.31
C THR A 48 -7.44 0.65 25.95
N GLU A 49 -6.65 0.57 24.89
CA GLU A 49 -7.19 0.41 23.53
C GLU A 49 -7.74 -1.01 23.36
N GLU A 50 -8.98 -1.08 22.92
CA GLU A 50 -9.73 -2.32 22.71
C GLU A 50 -10.06 -2.48 21.26
N TYR A 51 -10.12 -3.71 20.78
CA TYR A 51 -10.49 -4.05 19.42
C TYR A 51 -11.90 -4.65 19.37
N ALA A 52 -12.66 -4.26 18.36
CA ALA A 52 -13.96 -4.86 18.05
C ALA A 52 -14.09 -5.07 16.53
N ALA A 53 -15.03 -5.92 16.15
CA ALA A 53 -15.45 -6.14 14.77
C ALA A 53 -16.91 -5.76 14.60
N VAL A 54 -17.20 -4.94 13.59
CA VAL A 54 -18.56 -4.65 13.14
C VAL A 54 -18.86 -5.54 11.94
N LEU A 55 -19.79 -6.46 12.10
CA LEU A 55 -20.13 -7.49 11.12
C LEU A 55 -21.38 -7.13 10.37
N LEU A 56 -21.39 -7.34 9.06
CA LEU A 56 -22.55 -7.18 8.21
C LEU A 56 -22.74 -8.42 7.34
N GLU A 57 -23.90 -9.07 7.49
CA GLU A 57 -24.29 -10.26 6.75
C GLU A 57 -25.63 -10.03 6.03
N LYS A 58 -25.87 -10.71 4.91
CA LYS A 58 -27.13 -10.59 4.16
C LYS A 58 -28.38 -10.96 4.97
N LYS A 59 -28.27 -11.92 5.90
CA LYS A 59 -29.37 -12.36 6.76
C LYS A 59 -29.66 -11.41 7.94
N SER A 60 -28.73 -10.52 8.28
CA SER A 60 -28.81 -9.65 9.45
C SER A 60 -29.68 -8.42 9.16
N LYS A 61 -30.52 -8.06 10.10
CA LYS A 61 -31.36 -6.85 10.03
C LYS A 61 -30.56 -5.56 10.32
N TYR A 62 -29.51 -5.69 11.12
CA TYR A 62 -28.59 -4.61 11.55
C TYR A 62 -27.16 -5.14 11.62
N PRO A 63 -26.14 -4.28 11.55
CA PRO A 63 -24.78 -4.68 11.87
C PRO A 63 -24.66 -5.25 13.29
N THR A 64 -23.79 -6.23 13.46
CA THR A 64 -23.50 -6.84 14.76
C THR A 64 -22.11 -6.42 15.21
N VAL A 65 -21.99 -6.00 16.48
CA VAL A 65 -20.68 -5.63 17.07
C VAL A 65 -20.21 -6.78 17.93
N VAL A 66 -18.98 -7.23 17.72
CA VAL A 66 -18.31 -8.26 18.52
C VAL A 66 -17.05 -7.66 19.14
N ARG A 67 -16.97 -7.64 20.47
CA ARG A 67 -15.73 -7.28 21.17
C ARG A 67 -14.73 -8.42 21.00
N LEU A 68 -13.47 -8.07 20.74
CA LEU A 68 -12.41 -9.05 20.43
C LEU A 68 -11.37 -9.13 21.56
N PHE A 69 -10.45 -8.19 21.63
CA PHE A 69 -9.30 -8.22 22.53
C PHE A 69 -8.81 -6.79 22.81
N SER A 70 -7.95 -6.66 23.81
CA SER A 70 -7.26 -5.40 24.11
C SER A 70 -5.88 -5.35 23.47
N GLN A 71 -5.35 -4.13 23.23
CA GLN A 71 -3.97 -3.93 22.79
C GLN A 71 -2.96 -4.65 23.71
N LYS A 72 -3.25 -4.70 25.02
CA LYS A 72 -2.42 -5.42 25.99
C LYS A 72 -2.36 -6.92 25.69
N GLN A 73 -3.49 -7.54 25.31
CA GLN A 73 -3.51 -8.96 24.93
C GLN A 73 -2.74 -9.21 23.62
N LEU A 74 -2.89 -8.33 22.63
CA LEU A 74 -2.11 -8.40 21.39
C LEU A 74 -0.60 -8.34 21.68
N SER A 75 -0.17 -7.41 22.52
CA SER A 75 1.25 -7.22 22.88
C SER A 75 1.87 -8.39 23.66
N THR A 76 1.07 -9.34 24.17
CA THR A 76 1.60 -10.56 24.79
C THR A 76 2.04 -11.62 23.80
N ILE A 77 1.62 -11.52 22.53
CA ILE A 77 1.99 -12.47 21.49
C ILE A 77 3.26 -11.96 20.80
N PRO A 78 4.37 -12.72 20.84
CA PRO A 78 5.58 -12.36 20.08
C PRO A 78 5.29 -12.28 18.60
N THR A 79 5.87 -11.30 17.91
CA THR A 79 5.68 -11.14 16.45
C THR A 79 6.15 -12.35 15.65
N THR A 80 7.15 -13.08 16.16
CA THR A 80 7.61 -14.38 15.63
C THR A 80 6.53 -15.45 15.59
N ASP A 81 5.52 -15.34 16.45
CA ASP A 81 4.46 -16.33 16.58
C ASP A 81 3.23 -16.03 15.72
N TYR A 82 3.14 -14.83 15.14
CA TYR A 82 1.96 -14.38 14.36
C TYR A 82 1.58 -15.35 13.24
N TYR A 83 2.58 -15.89 12.55
CA TYR A 83 2.37 -16.78 11.40
C TYR A 83 2.75 -18.24 11.67
N ASN A 84 3.24 -18.54 12.88
CA ASN A 84 3.72 -19.88 13.26
C ASN A 84 2.81 -20.61 14.25
N THR A 85 1.90 -19.88 14.90
CA THR A 85 0.97 -20.43 15.90
C THR A 85 -0.45 -19.92 15.68
N THR A 86 -1.42 -20.54 16.34
CA THR A 86 -2.83 -20.10 16.32
C THR A 86 -3.14 -19.00 17.34
N ALA A 87 -2.15 -18.50 18.08
CA ALA A 87 -2.35 -17.54 19.17
C ALA A 87 -3.09 -16.29 18.71
N LEU A 88 -2.65 -15.70 17.59
CA LEU A 88 -3.26 -14.50 17.03
C LEU A 88 -4.67 -14.78 16.46
N SER A 89 -4.89 -15.94 15.82
CA SER A 89 -6.20 -16.35 15.35
C SER A 89 -7.21 -16.53 16.49
N ASN A 90 -6.75 -16.97 17.66
CA ASN A 90 -7.60 -17.09 18.84
C ASN A 90 -8.13 -15.73 19.33
N LEU A 91 -7.38 -14.63 19.09
CA LEU A 91 -7.83 -13.28 19.41
C LEU A 91 -8.75 -12.73 18.31
N ILE A 92 -8.40 -12.91 17.03
CA ILE A 92 -9.05 -12.22 15.90
C ILE A 92 -10.22 -13.03 15.34
N TRP A 93 -9.99 -14.27 14.90
CA TRP A 93 -10.94 -15.03 14.10
C TRP A 93 -11.83 -15.97 14.90
N LYS A 94 -11.32 -16.52 15.99
CA LYS A 94 -12.09 -17.44 16.84
C LYS A 94 -13.34 -16.84 17.46
N PRO A 95 -13.33 -15.58 17.96
CA PRO A 95 -14.55 -14.91 18.42
C PRO A 95 -15.62 -14.74 17.31
N LEU A 96 -15.19 -14.72 16.04
CA LEU A 96 -16.05 -14.55 14.88
C LEU A 96 -16.51 -15.88 14.25
N HIS A 97 -16.03 -17.03 14.76
CA HIS A 97 -16.26 -18.34 14.15
C HIS A 97 -17.73 -18.65 13.84
N HIS A 98 -18.65 -18.31 14.76
CA HIS A 98 -20.08 -18.54 14.56
C HIS A 98 -20.65 -17.78 13.33
N TYR A 99 -20.16 -16.58 13.06
CA TYR A 99 -20.58 -15.76 11.93
C TYR A 99 -19.93 -16.20 10.61
N LEU A 100 -18.78 -16.87 10.69
CA LEU A 100 -17.99 -17.32 9.54
C LEU A 100 -18.40 -18.71 9.03
N ALA A 101 -19.10 -19.51 9.83
CA ALA A 101 -19.34 -20.95 9.60
C ALA A 101 -19.93 -21.30 8.22
N GLU A 102 -20.81 -20.44 7.67
CA GLU A 102 -21.47 -20.66 6.37
C GLU A 102 -20.97 -19.70 5.28
N LYS A 103 -19.83 -19.04 5.51
CA LYS A 103 -19.32 -18.02 4.59
C LYS A 103 -18.28 -18.59 3.64
N LYS A 104 -18.27 -18.03 2.42
CA LYS A 104 -17.23 -18.30 1.42
C LYS A 104 -16.32 -17.08 1.26
N ASN A 105 -16.93 -15.89 1.21
CA ASN A 105 -16.20 -14.64 0.97
C ASN A 105 -16.21 -13.77 2.23
N VAL A 106 -15.01 -13.41 2.66
CA VAL A 106 -14.77 -12.55 3.83
C VAL A 106 -14.11 -11.28 3.38
N TYR A 107 -14.87 -10.19 3.38
CA TYR A 107 -14.40 -8.84 3.10
C TYR A 107 -14.09 -8.17 4.42
N PHE A 108 -12.85 -7.73 4.64
CA PHE A 108 -12.48 -7.15 5.91
C PHE A 108 -11.61 -5.90 5.75
N SER A 109 -11.84 -4.93 6.62
CA SER A 109 -11.03 -3.72 6.77
C SER A 109 -10.36 -3.76 8.14
N PRO A 110 -9.02 -3.88 8.22
CA PRO A 110 -8.30 -3.86 9.49
C PRO A 110 -8.27 -2.47 10.11
N SER A 111 -8.04 -2.40 11.43
CA SER A 111 -7.87 -1.17 12.21
C SER A 111 -6.71 -1.32 13.20
N GLY A 112 -6.15 -0.21 13.63
CA GLY A 112 -5.03 -0.20 14.57
C GLY A 112 -3.86 -1.05 14.06
N GLU A 113 -3.18 -1.75 14.95
CA GLU A 113 -2.04 -2.63 14.63
C GLU A 113 -2.37 -3.76 13.64
N LEU A 114 -3.64 -4.13 13.47
CA LEU A 114 -4.04 -5.12 12.48
C LEU A 114 -3.75 -4.69 11.04
N ASN A 115 -3.54 -3.41 10.80
CA ASN A 115 -3.10 -2.90 9.50
C ASN A 115 -1.70 -3.40 9.13
N ASN A 116 -0.82 -3.56 10.12
CA ASN A 116 0.57 -4.01 9.95
C ASN A 116 0.71 -5.54 9.93
N ILE A 117 -0.38 -6.26 10.07
CA ILE A 117 -0.41 -7.72 10.14
C ILE A 117 -1.21 -8.26 8.95
N ALA A 118 -0.65 -9.22 8.23
CA ALA A 118 -1.39 -9.95 7.19
C ALA A 118 -2.34 -10.97 7.84
N ILE A 119 -3.41 -10.47 8.48
CA ILE A 119 -4.33 -11.29 9.30
C ILE A 119 -5.04 -12.37 8.51
N GLU A 120 -5.12 -12.24 7.20
CA GLU A 120 -5.62 -13.27 6.29
C GLU A 120 -4.71 -14.50 6.19
N TYR A 121 -3.42 -14.36 6.51
CA TYR A 121 -2.43 -15.44 6.39
C TYR A 121 -2.02 -16.04 7.73
N ILE A 122 -2.60 -15.59 8.85
CA ILE A 122 -2.35 -16.23 10.14
C ILE A 122 -2.95 -17.63 10.19
N PRO A 123 -2.30 -18.59 10.89
CA PRO A 123 -2.81 -19.96 11.03
C PRO A 123 -4.16 -20.00 11.76
N LEU A 124 -5.17 -20.57 11.13
CA LEU A 124 -6.45 -20.90 11.78
C LEU A 124 -6.39 -22.25 12.46
N THR A 125 -5.59 -23.15 11.92
CA THR A 125 -5.21 -24.44 12.49
C THR A 125 -3.73 -24.68 12.23
N ASP A 126 -3.16 -25.72 12.82
CA ASP A 126 -1.75 -26.09 12.58
C ASP A 126 -1.40 -26.38 11.10
N LYS A 127 -2.42 -26.56 10.26
CA LYS A 127 -2.24 -26.96 8.86
C LYS A 127 -2.65 -25.91 7.84
N LYS A 128 -3.50 -24.96 8.22
CA LYS A 128 -4.10 -24.01 7.26
C LYS A 128 -4.23 -22.63 7.84
N THR A 129 -3.95 -21.65 7.01
CA THR A 129 -4.20 -20.22 7.27
C THR A 129 -5.68 -19.88 7.08
N PHE A 130 -6.09 -18.70 7.53
CA PHE A 130 -7.45 -18.21 7.35
C PHE A 130 -7.83 -18.09 5.86
N ALA A 131 -6.92 -17.61 5.01
CA ALA A 131 -7.13 -17.48 3.56
C ALA A 131 -7.21 -18.82 2.81
N GLU A 132 -6.82 -19.94 3.43
CA GLU A 132 -6.99 -21.29 2.86
C GLU A 132 -8.35 -21.91 3.19
N TYR A 133 -9.11 -21.29 4.12
CA TYR A 133 -10.51 -21.66 4.41
C TYR A 133 -11.51 -20.77 3.71
N TYR A 134 -11.19 -19.47 3.54
CA TYR A 134 -12.11 -18.44 3.04
C TYR A 134 -11.49 -17.67 1.88
N ASN A 135 -12.33 -17.21 0.96
CA ASN A 135 -11.92 -16.19 0.00
C ASN A 135 -11.83 -14.85 0.73
N THR A 136 -10.64 -14.44 1.11
CA THR A 136 -10.39 -13.22 1.87
C THR A 136 -10.16 -12.03 0.95
N TYR A 137 -10.71 -10.88 1.30
CA TYR A 137 -10.52 -9.61 0.60
C TYR A 137 -10.20 -8.54 1.63
N ARG A 138 -8.95 -8.09 1.66
CA ARG A 138 -8.54 -6.96 2.48
C ARG A 138 -8.96 -5.67 1.79
N LEU A 139 -9.64 -4.81 2.53
CA LEU A 139 -10.20 -3.55 2.05
C LEU A 139 -9.66 -2.37 2.87
N SER A 140 -9.56 -1.21 2.25
CA SER A 140 -9.35 0.06 2.96
C SER A 140 -10.59 0.49 3.76
N SER A 141 -11.76 0.05 3.34
CA SER A 141 -13.05 0.08 4.04
C SER A 141 -14.03 -0.82 3.30
N THR A 142 -15.01 -1.39 4.00
CA THR A 142 -16.09 -2.17 3.36
C THR A 142 -16.94 -1.35 2.39
N ARG A 143 -16.82 -0.01 2.40
CA ARG A 143 -17.39 0.89 1.38
C ARG A 143 -16.88 0.62 -0.03
N GLU A 144 -15.71 -0.01 -0.17
CA GLU A 144 -15.17 -0.38 -1.48
C GLU A 144 -16.06 -1.40 -2.22
N LEU A 145 -16.89 -2.17 -1.50
CA LEU A 145 -17.81 -3.16 -2.07
C LEU A 145 -18.87 -2.56 -3.00
N ILE A 146 -19.17 -1.28 -2.86
CA ILE A 146 -20.20 -0.61 -3.68
C ILE A 146 -19.61 0.30 -4.76
N LYS A 147 -18.28 0.39 -4.83
CA LYS A 147 -17.61 1.15 -5.91
C LYS A 147 -17.76 0.42 -7.24
N ASN A 148 -17.95 1.18 -8.30
CA ASN A 148 -18.04 0.64 -9.65
C ASN A 148 -16.71 -0.02 -10.05
N LYS A 149 -16.82 -1.19 -10.70
CA LYS A 149 -15.70 -1.81 -11.39
C LYS A 149 -15.10 -0.84 -12.39
N ARG A 150 -13.79 -0.73 -12.39
CA ARG A 150 -13.05 -0.20 -13.53
C ARG A 150 -12.58 -1.40 -14.34
N GLU A 151 -13.03 -1.47 -15.57
CA GLU A 151 -12.62 -2.51 -16.49
C GLU A 151 -11.27 -2.15 -17.10
N ASP A 152 -10.46 -3.18 -17.32
CA ASP A 152 -9.24 -3.25 -18.08
C ASP A 152 -7.95 -2.69 -17.44
N ILE A 153 -7.11 -3.63 -16.97
CA ILE A 153 -5.71 -3.40 -16.53
C ILE A 153 -4.76 -3.17 -17.73
N ARG A 154 -5.24 -3.41 -18.97
CA ARG A 154 -4.38 -3.68 -20.13
C ARG A 154 -4.10 -2.48 -21.04
N THR A 155 -4.49 -1.26 -20.64
CA THR A 155 -4.42 -0.13 -21.57
C THR A 155 -3.03 0.50 -21.64
N LYS A 156 -2.33 0.69 -20.53
CA LYS A 156 -0.98 1.24 -20.49
C LYS A 156 -0.32 0.97 -19.13
N ALA A 157 0.90 0.44 -19.17
CA ALA A 157 1.71 0.17 -17.99
C ALA A 157 2.88 1.16 -17.86
N VAL A 158 3.25 1.50 -16.63
CA VAL A 158 4.48 2.23 -16.30
C VAL A 158 5.23 1.44 -15.24
N LEU A 159 6.52 1.20 -15.49
CA LEU A 159 7.39 0.41 -14.61
C LEU A 159 8.56 1.28 -14.14
N TYR A 160 8.79 1.31 -12.84
CA TYR A 160 9.97 1.93 -12.21
C TYR A 160 10.81 0.84 -11.56
N GLY A 161 12.12 0.76 -11.89
CA GLY A 161 13.06 -0.17 -11.27
C GLY A 161 14.44 -0.09 -11.88
N GLY A 162 15.48 -0.58 -11.18
CA GLY A 162 16.86 -0.38 -11.55
C GLY A 162 17.25 1.11 -11.53
N LEU A 163 16.79 1.85 -10.51
CA LEU A 163 16.97 3.29 -10.40
C LEU A 163 18.37 3.65 -9.91
N GLU A 164 18.96 4.68 -10.49
CA GLU A 164 20.22 5.28 -10.04
C GLU A 164 19.92 6.42 -9.07
N TYR A 165 20.28 6.21 -7.80
CA TYR A 165 19.95 7.18 -6.73
C TYR A 165 20.96 8.30 -6.62
N GLU A 166 22.22 8.09 -7.06
CA GLU A 166 23.26 9.10 -7.04
C GLU A 166 23.22 9.94 -8.32
N ARG A 167 23.25 11.25 -8.16
CA ARG A 167 23.50 12.17 -9.27
C ARG A 167 24.98 12.20 -9.57
N GLY A 168 25.34 12.41 -10.84
CA GLY A 168 26.73 12.62 -11.24
C GLY A 168 27.34 13.82 -10.50
N GLN A 169 28.65 13.79 -10.25
CA GLN A 169 29.35 14.81 -9.48
C GLN A 169 29.17 16.24 -10.05
N GLY A 170 29.03 16.35 -11.39
CA GLY A 170 28.77 17.62 -12.08
C GLY A 170 27.39 18.22 -11.77
N ASP A 171 26.38 17.37 -11.58
CA ASP A 171 25.02 17.83 -11.28
C ASP A 171 24.93 18.36 -9.84
N ILE A 172 25.68 17.76 -8.90
CA ILE A 172 25.77 18.23 -7.51
C ILE A 172 26.49 19.60 -7.44
N GLU A 173 27.54 19.79 -8.24
CA GLU A 173 28.25 21.07 -8.29
C GLU A 173 27.41 22.16 -8.97
N ALA A 174 26.66 21.83 -10.03
CA ALA A 174 25.71 22.75 -10.67
C ALA A 174 24.63 23.19 -9.67
N MET A 175 24.02 22.24 -8.98
CA MET A 175 23.01 22.50 -7.97
C MET A 175 23.55 23.33 -6.79
N ARG A 176 24.78 23.09 -6.33
CA ARG A 176 25.45 23.92 -5.32
C ARG A 176 25.71 25.35 -5.79
N LYS A 177 26.10 25.53 -7.05
CA LYS A 177 26.31 26.87 -7.64
C LYS A 177 25.01 27.63 -7.78
N GLU A 178 23.92 26.98 -8.20
CA GLU A 178 22.59 27.59 -8.25
C GLU A 178 22.12 27.99 -6.86
N LEU A 179 22.27 27.12 -5.86
CA LEU A 179 21.95 27.41 -4.47
C LEU A 179 22.74 28.60 -3.90
N GLN A 180 24.03 28.74 -4.25
CA GLN A 180 24.87 29.84 -3.81
C GLN A 180 24.58 31.16 -4.51
N SER A 181 24.13 31.11 -5.77
CA SER A 181 23.81 32.29 -6.58
C SER A 181 22.41 32.85 -6.34
N ALA A 182 21.52 32.06 -5.76
CA ALA A 182 20.08 32.32 -5.67
C ALA A 182 19.61 32.90 -4.32
N GLU A 183 20.51 33.39 -3.45
CA GLU A 183 20.21 33.80 -2.08
C GLU A 183 19.11 34.86 -1.89
N SER A 184 18.57 35.46 -2.94
CA SER A 184 17.65 36.58 -2.80
C SER A 184 16.20 36.37 -3.30
N LEU A 185 15.88 35.29 -4.04
CA LEU A 185 14.56 35.17 -4.70
C LEU A 185 13.92 33.77 -4.72
N ILE A 186 14.61 32.72 -4.26
CA ILE A 186 14.09 31.33 -4.33
C ILE A 186 13.56 30.92 -2.97
N ALA A 187 12.32 30.42 -2.92
CA ALA A 187 11.77 29.77 -1.75
C ALA A 187 12.44 28.38 -1.59
N PHE A 188 12.75 28.01 -0.36
CA PHE A 188 13.38 26.74 -0.01
C PHE A 188 12.40 25.88 0.77
N ARG A 189 12.35 24.58 0.48
CA ARG A 189 11.65 23.59 1.28
C ARG A 189 12.62 22.76 2.11
N ASP A 190 12.14 22.28 3.26
CA ASP A 190 12.89 21.33 4.07
C ASP A 190 12.86 19.95 3.40
N VAL A 191 13.99 19.23 3.45
CA VAL A 191 14.04 17.82 3.07
C VAL A 191 13.22 17.01 4.09
N PRO A 192 12.46 15.99 3.66
CA PRO A 192 11.69 15.14 4.57
C PRO A 192 12.58 14.57 5.68
N GLU A 193 12.07 14.56 6.93
CA GLU A 193 12.75 13.90 8.04
C GLU A 193 12.79 12.39 7.83
N ILE A 194 13.93 11.88 7.39
CA ILE A 194 14.18 10.46 7.18
C ILE A 194 15.03 9.94 8.33
N ASP A 195 14.74 8.70 8.77
CA ASP A 195 15.48 8.07 9.86
C ASP A 195 16.99 8.10 9.58
N SER A 196 17.75 8.51 10.59
CA SER A 196 19.22 8.58 10.56
C SER A 196 19.88 7.25 10.20
N LEU A 197 19.21 6.10 10.38
CA LEU A 197 19.67 4.78 9.97
C LEU A 197 19.67 4.60 8.45
N VAL A 198 18.65 5.14 7.76
CA VAL A 198 18.60 5.13 6.28
C VAL A 198 19.68 6.03 5.72
N LEU A 199 19.85 7.21 6.33
CA LEU A 199 20.90 8.18 5.94
C LEU A 199 22.31 7.61 6.13
N ARG A 200 22.54 6.85 7.21
CA ARG A 200 23.89 6.27 7.51
C ARG A 200 24.25 5.10 6.60
N LYS A 201 23.28 4.32 6.13
CA LYS A 201 23.52 3.15 5.25
C LYS A 201 23.68 3.55 3.79
N GLY A 202 23.28 4.77 3.41
CA GLY A 202 23.16 5.19 2.03
C GLY A 202 22.02 4.46 1.29
N ILE A 203 21.68 4.95 0.12
CA ILE A 203 20.70 4.31 -0.78
C ILE A 203 21.52 3.63 -1.89
N SER A 204 21.67 2.30 -1.80
CA SER A 204 22.41 1.53 -2.78
C SER A 204 21.55 1.13 -3.97
N PHE A 205 22.16 0.92 -5.13
CA PHE A 205 21.51 0.33 -6.29
C PHE A 205 20.94 -1.06 -5.97
N LEU A 206 19.75 -1.35 -6.48
CA LEU A 206 19.03 -2.60 -6.26
C LEU A 206 18.99 -3.41 -7.57
N GLU A 207 19.99 -4.27 -7.79
CA GLU A 207 20.06 -5.15 -8.99
C GLU A 207 18.78 -5.99 -9.18
N GLY A 208 18.17 -6.44 -8.08
CA GLY A 208 16.95 -7.22 -8.09
C GLY A 208 15.79 -6.50 -8.78
N THR A 209 15.66 -5.20 -8.53
CA THR A 209 14.57 -4.38 -9.10
C THR A 209 14.73 -4.17 -10.60
N GLU A 210 15.96 -4.08 -11.10
CA GLU A 210 16.22 -3.98 -12.54
C GLU A 210 15.78 -5.27 -13.26
N ARG A 211 16.19 -6.43 -12.77
CA ARG A 211 15.80 -7.74 -13.33
C ARG A 211 14.28 -7.95 -13.26
N GLU A 212 13.66 -7.52 -12.18
CA GLU A 212 12.22 -7.58 -11.98
C GLU A 212 11.47 -6.81 -13.07
N VAL A 213 11.78 -5.53 -13.26
CA VAL A 213 11.06 -4.70 -14.25
C VAL A 213 11.37 -5.10 -15.69
N GLN A 214 12.58 -5.58 -16.01
CA GLN A 214 12.94 -6.11 -17.33
C GLN A 214 12.12 -7.38 -17.66
N THR A 215 11.94 -8.27 -16.67
CA THR A 215 11.11 -9.47 -16.82
C THR A 215 9.65 -9.07 -17.06
N ILE A 216 9.13 -8.13 -16.28
CA ILE A 216 7.75 -7.65 -16.40
C ILE A 216 7.53 -6.94 -17.74
N ASP A 217 8.45 -6.08 -18.17
CA ASP A 217 8.40 -5.39 -19.46
C ASP A 217 8.30 -6.39 -20.61
N THR A 218 9.13 -7.43 -20.59
CA THR A 218 9.11 -8.51 -21.58
C THR A 218 7.75 -9.21 -21.62
N LEU A 219 7.19 -9.57 -20.46
CA LEU A 219 5.90 -10.25 -20.35
C LEU A 219 4.76 -9.39 -20.90
N LEU A 220 4.75 -8.10 -20.59
CA LEU A 220 3.71 -7.17 -21.02
C LEU A 220 3.80 -6.88 -22.53
N ARG A 221 5.01 -6.61 -23.05
CA ARG A 221 5.22 -6.37 -24.50
C ARG A 221 4.88 -7.56 -25.35
N ASN A 222 5.17 -8.79 -24.91
CA ASN A 222 4.78 -10.02 -25.58
C ASN A 222 3.26 -10.18 -25.71
N LYS A 223 2.49 -9.45 -24.89
CA LYS A 223 1.02 -9.37 -24.95
C LYS A 223 0.53 -8.06 -25.60
N GLN A 224 1.43 -7.31 -26.25
CA GLN A 224 1.13 -6.05 -26.93
C GLN A 224 0.55 -4.97 -25.99
N ILE A 225 0.88 -5.03 -24.71
CA ILE A 225 0.53 -3.99 -23.74
C ILE A 225 1.58 -2.90 -23.82
N PRO A 226 1.21 -1.62 -24.08
CA PRO A 226 2.14 -0.50 -24.10
C PRO A 226 2.80 -0.30 -22.73
N VAL A 227 4.14 -0.27 -22.70
CA VAL A 227 4.93 -0.11 -21.47
C VAL A 227 5.86 1.09 -21.60
N ALA A 228 5.84 1.98 -20.62
CA ALA A 228 6.90 2.93 -20.35
C ALA A 228 7.77 2.41 -19.20
N LEU A 229 9.03 2.10 -19.53
CA LEU A 229 10.02 1.64 -18.56
C LEU A 229 10.90 2.82 -18.11
N MET A 230 10.85 3.13 -16.83
CA MET A 230 11.61 4.18 -16.15
C MET A 230 12.74 3.53 -15.33
N SER A 231 13.94 3.47 -15.88
CA SER A 231 15.12 2.86 -15.25
C SER A 231 16.33 3.79 -15.31
N GLY A 232 17.37 3.49 -14.56
CA GLY A 232 18.55 4.35 -14.43
C GLY A 232 18.16 5.74 -13.95
N MET A 233 18.63 6.76 -14.63
CA MET A 233 18.31 8.16 -14.36
C MET A 233 16.92 8.62 -14.88
N ALA A 234 16.21 7.80 -15.67
CA ALA A 234 14.90 8.19 -16.19
C ALA A 234 13.77 8.11 -15.16
N GLY A 235 13.99 7.38 -14.06
CA GLY A 235 12.98 7.19 -13.01
C GLY A 235 12.97 8.29 -11.95
N THR A 236 12.94 9.56 -12.38
CA THR A 236 12.97 10.72 -11.48
C THR A 236 11.61 11.01 -10.84
N GLU A 237 11.60 11.87 -9.84
CA GLU A 237 10.38 12.34 -9.18
C GLU A 237 9.49 13.14 -10.16
N GLU A 238 10.10 13.95 -11.01
CA GLU A 238 9.38 14.69 -12.07
C GLU A 238 8.67 13.72 -13.01
N SER A 239 9.34 12.64 -13.44
CA SER A 239 8.75 11.63 -14.32
C SER A 239 7.55 10.96 -13.65
N PHE A 240 7.60 10.75 -12.33
CA PHE A 240 6.49 10.20 -11.57
C PHE A 240 5.33 11.19 -11.42
N LYS A 241 5.61 12.45 -11.10
CA LYS A 241 4.58 13.50 -10.99
C LYS A 241 3.87 13.76 -12.33
N GLN A 242 4.56 13.59 -13.45
CA GLN A 242 3.97 13.67 -14.81
C GLN A 242 2.94 12.57 -15.10
N LEU A 243 2.84 11.52 -14.29
CA LEU A 243 1.77 10.50 -14.40
C LEU A 243 0.39 11.06 -14.00
N SER A 244 0.36 12.22 -13.32
CA SER A 244 -0.89 12.84 -12.89
C SER A 244 -1.78 13.17 -14.10
N GLY A 245 -3.04 12.70 -14.06
CA GLY A 245 -4.01 12.87 -15.14
C GLY A 245 -3.80 11.97 -16.36
N GLN A 246 -2.73 11.16 -16.41
CA GLN A 246 -2.47 10.25 -17.52
C GLN A 246 -3.42 9.03 -17.51
N SER A 247 -3.67 8.49 -18.73
CA SER A 247 -4.49 7.28 -18.89
C SER A 247 -3.67 6.00 -18.64
N ILE A 248 -3.00 5.91 -17.48
CA ILE A 248 -2.29 4.71 -17.07
C ILE A 248 -3.18 3.84 -16.22
N THR A 249 -3.14 2.53 -16.43
CA THR A 249 -3.98 1.56 -15.69
C THR A 249 -3.18 0.64 -14.79
N LEU A 250 -1.88 0.49 -15.06
CA LEU A 250 -0.94 -0.33 -14.32
C LEU A 250 0.31 0.48 -13.98
N LEU A 251 0.67 0.52 -12.71
CA LEU A 251 1.92 1.11 -12.21
C LEU A 251 2.65 0.08 -11.37
N HIS A 252 3.90 -0.18 -11.70
CA HIS A 252 4.79 -1.01 -10.88
C HIS A 252 6.00 -0.20 -10.46
N VAL A 253 6.28 -0.15 -9.16
CA VAL A 253 7.39 0.63 -8.59
C VAL A 253 8.24 -0.29 -7.74
N ALA A 254 9.41 -0.64 -8.26
CA ALA A 254 10.43 -1.45 -7.58
C ALA A 254 11.60 -0.53 -7.20
N THR A 255 11.63 -0.08 -5.94
CA THR A 255 12.62 0.89 -5.43
C THR A 255 12.78 0.77 -3.91
N HIS A 256 13.58 1.63 -3.30
CA HIS A 256 13.59 1.79 -1.85
C HIS A 256 12.36 2.57 -1.38
N GLY A 257 11.69 2.07 -0.35
CA GLY A 257 10.69 2.79 0.40
C GLY A 257 11.21 3.18 1.78
N PHE A 258 10.63 4.21 2.38
CA PHE A 258 10.89 4.58 3.76
C PHE A 258 9.60 4.86 4.52
N TYR A 259 9.67 4.61 5.81
CA TYR A 259 8.70 5.04 6.80
C TYR A 259 9.45 5.45 8.07
N SER A 260 9.20 6.65 8.56
CA SER A 260 9.79 7.19 9.79
C SER A 260 8.68 7.50 10.79
N PRO A 261 8.54 6.71 11.88
CA PRO A 261 7.52 6.98 12.90
C PRO A 261 7.61 8.37 13.49
N LEU A 262 6.48 8.93 13.90
CA LEU A 262 6.44 10.20 14.62
C LEU A 262 7.08 10.04 16.01
N THR A 263 8.27 10.62 16.18
CA THR A 263 8.97 10.70 17.46
C THR A 263 8.90 12.12 17.97
N GLY A 264 7.96 12.43 18.88
CA GLY A 264 7.88 13.75 19.49
C GLY A 264 6.51 14.44 19.42
N HIS A 265 6.44 15.69 19.85
CA HIS A 265 5.21 16.48 19.90
C HIS A 265 4.81 16.97 18.50
N TYR A 266 3.51 16.86 18.20
CA TYR A 266 2.94 17.47 17.00
C TYR A 266 3.17 18.97 16.98
N THR A 267 3.63 19.50 15.86
CA THR A 267 3.67 20.96 15.69
C THR A 267 2.24 21.45 15.40
N ALA A 268 1.77 22.41 16.19
CA ALA A 268 0.40 22.95 16.07
C ALA A 268 0.09 23.63 14.72
N GLN A 269 1.12 23.81 13.87
CA GLN A 269 1.01 24.51 12.59
C GLN A 269 0.61 23.61 11.40
N ARG A 270 0.72 22.28 11.53
CA ARG A 270 0.35 21.33 10.45
C ARG A 270 -0.63 20.30 11.01
N SER A 271 -1.57 19.87 10.16
CA SER A 271 -2.48 18.78 10.54
C SER A 271 -1.69 17.48 10.78
N PHE A 272 -2.19 16.63 11.67
CA PHE A 272 -1.60 15.31 11.91
C PHE A 272 -1.42 14.52 10.60
N GLU A 273 -2.44 14.50 9.75
CA GLU A 273 -2.40 13.80 8.46
C GLU A 273 -1.26 14.29 7.57
N GLU A 274 -1.04 15.59 7.49
CA GLU A 274 0.06 16.15 6.69
C GLU A 274 1.43 15.74 7.24
N GLN A 275 1.60 15.74 8.54
CA GLN A 275 2.84 15.31 9.19
C GLN A 275 3.09 13.82 8.94
N ALA A 276 2.09 12.97 9.14
CA ALA A 276 2.19 11.53 8.94
C ALA A 276 2.48 11.16 7.47
N LEU A 277 1.80 11.78 6.50
CA LEU A 277 2.03 11.56 5.08
C LEU A 277 3.40 12.02 4.58
N SER A 278 4.03 13.00 5.26
CA SER A 278 5.38 13.45 4.92
C SER A 278 6.48 12.51 5.40
N ARG A 279 6.16 11.50 6.23
CA ARG A 279 7.14 10.61 6.87
C ARG A 279 7.24 9.23 6.21
N SER A 280 6.58 9.04 5.10
CA SER A 280 6.69 7.84 4.28
C SER A 280 6.79 8.23 2.81
N GLY A 281 7.52 7.47 2.02
CA GLY A 281 7.72 7.77 0.62
C GLY A 281 8.55 6.73 -0.09
N LEU A 282 8.88 7.06 -1.32
CA LEU A 282 9.70 6.29 -2.25
C LEU A 282 10.94 7.10 -2.62
N PHE A 283 12.07 6.43 -2.69
CA PHE A 283 13.28 7.03 -3.27
C PHE A 283 13.28 6.80 -4.78
N LEU A 284 13.43 7.87 -5.53
CA LEU A 284 13.50 7.88 -6.98
C LEU A 284 14.91 8.29 -7.43
N SER A 285 15.18 8.30 -8.72
CA SER A 285 16.51 8.60 -9.23
C SER A 285 16.98 9.99 -8.79
N GLY A 286 18.22 10.06 -8.31
CA GLY A 286 18.83 11.28 -7.80
C GLY A 286 18.59 11.55 -6.30
N ALA A 287 17.82 10.73 -5.58
CA ALA A 287 17.47 10.95 -4.17
C ALA A 287 18.67 11.06 -3.23
N ALA A 288 19.74 10.32 -3.46
CA ALA A 288 20.90 10.31 -2.57
C ALA A 288 21.62 11.67 -2.46
N ALA A 289 21.61 12.46 -3.54
CA ALA A 289 22.18 13.80 -3.55
C ALA A 289 21.45 14.76 -2.60
N SER A 290 20.13 14.63 -2.55
CA SER A 290 19.25 15.48 -1.75
C SER A 290 19.29 15.14 -0.27
N LEU A 291 19.52 13.89 0.10
CA LEU A 291 19.60 13.44 1.50
C LEU A 291 20.71 14.11 2.31
N ASN A 292 21.74 14.60 1.65
CA ASN A 292 22.85 15.32 2.28
C ASN A 292 22.57 16.84 2.43
N MET A 293 21.44 17.33 1.93
CA MET A 293 21.05 18.74 2.00
C MET A 293 19.99 18.96 3.10
N LYS A 294 20.06 20.09 3.79
CA LYS A 294 19.03 20.47 4.78
C LYS A 294 17.83 21.15 4.12
N LYS A 295 18.06 21.86 3.01
CA LYS A 295 17.06 22.62 2.28
C LYS A 295 17.32 22.50 0.79
N ILE A 296 16.26 22.47 0.01
CA ILE A 296 16.27 22.38 -1.46
C ILE A 296 15.37 23.49 -2.01
N PRO A 297 15.72 24.13 -3.14
CA PRO A 297 14.82 25.05 -3.84
C PRO A 297 13.46 24.40 -4.13
N GLU A 298 12.36 25.17 -4.01
CA GLU A 298 11.00 24.63 -4.21
C GLU A 298 10.72 24.19 -5.64
N ASP A 299 11.45 24.69 -6.61
CA ASP A 299 11.35 24.39 -8.04
C ASP A 299 12.16 23.14 -8.47
N ILE A 300 12.98 22.59 -7.58
CA ILE A 300 13.78 21.37 -7.84
C ILE A 300 13.19 20.19 -7.07
N GLU A 301 12.95 19.10 -7.79
CA GLU A 301 12.53 17.84 -7.14
C GLU A 301 13.74 17.13 -6.52
N ASP A 302 13.53 16.57 -5.31
CA ASP A 302 14.61 15.98 -4.52
C ASP A 302 14.82 14.47 -4.74
N GLY A 303 14.00 13.88 -5.60
CA GLY A 303 13.99 12.44 -5.82
C GLY A 303 13.34 11.64 -4.67
N ILE A 304 12.68 12.32 -3.72
CA ILE A 304 12.03 11.71 -2.55
C ILE A 304 10.52 11.95 -2.65
N LEU A 305 9.81 11.06 -3.31
CA LEU A 305 8.35 11.17 -3.45
C LEU A 305 7.66 10.79 -2.14
N THR A 306 7.25 11.77 -1.35
CA THR A 306 6.49 11.54 -0.12
C THR A 306 5.04 11.12 -0.40
N ALA A 307 4.41 10.41 0.54
CA ALA A 307 2.99 10.09 0.45
C ALA A 307 2.11 11.36 0.42
N LYS A 308 2.59 12.48 0.99
CA LYS A 308 1.92 13.78 0.92
C LYS A 308 1.88 14.32 -0.51
N GLU A 309 2.99 14.30 -1.23
CA GLU A 309 3.07 14.74 -2.63
C GLU A 309 2.27 13.81 -3.53
N LEU A 310 2.47 12.50 -3.37
CA LEU A 310 1.69 11.48 -4.07
C LEU A 310 0.18 11.69 -3.92
N SER A 311 -0.30 12.06 -2.72
CA SER A 311 -1.73 12.27 -2.46
C SER A 311 -2.37 13.41 -3.26
N LYS A 312 -1.56 14.32 -3.82
CA LYS A 312 -2.01 15.45 -4.64
C LYS A 312 -2.15 15.09 -6.11
N LEU A 313 -1.55 13.98 -6.57
CA LEU A 313 -1.62 13.55 -7.95
C LEU A 313 -3.02 13.06 -8.31
N ASP A 314 -3.36 13.09 -9.59
CA ASP A 314 -4.54 12.43 -10.14
C ASP A 314 -4.15 11.10 -10.79
N LEU A 315 -4.29 10.02 -10.05
CA LEU A 315 -4.10 8.65 -10.51
C LEU A 315 -5.44 7.90 -10.59
N SER A 316 -6.51 8.63 -10.87
CA SER A 316 -7.87 8.09 -10.89
C SER A 316 -8.11 7.02 -11.97
N ASN A 317 -7.27 6.96 -13.01
CA ASN A 317 -7.31 5.90 -14.02
C ASN A 317 -6.57 4.62 -13.60
N LEU A 318 -5.76 4.68 -12.53
CA LEU A 318 -4.90 3.58 -12.10
C LEU A 318 -5.72 2.45 -11.48
N ASN A 319 -5.81 1.33 -12.16
CA ASN A 319 -6.53 0.15 -11.72
C ASN A 319 -5.69 -0.68 -10.72
N LEU A 320 -4.37 -0.77 -10.95
CA LEU A 320 -3.47 -1.55 -10.12
C LEU A 320 -2.14 -0.81 -9.94
N ALA A 321 -1.77 -0.54 -8.69
CA ALA A 321 -0.42 -0.13 -8.31
C ALA A 321 0.26 -1.26 -7.54
N ILE A 322 1.47 -1.62 -7.94
CA ILE A 322 2.32 -2.59 -7.26
C ILE A 322 3.52 -1.84 -6.69
N LEU A 323 3.74 -1.99 -5.40
CA LEU A 323 4.85 -1.41 -4.67
C LEU A 323 5.78 -2.53 -4.23
N SER A 324 6.72 -2.88 -5.11
CA SER A 324 7.78 -3.86 -4.86
C SER A 324 8.95 -3.16 -4.15
N ALA A 325 8.66 -2.57 -2.99
CA ALA A 325 9.61 -1.87 -2.16
C ALA A 325 9.41 -2.27 -0.70
N CYS A 326 10.48 -2.20 0.10
CA CYS A 326 10.40 -2.63 1.50
C CYS A 326 9.41 -1.77 2.29
N GLN A 327 8.54 -2.43 3.08
CA GLN A 327 7.68 -1.76 4.06
C GLN A 327 6.73 -0.68 3.49
N THR A 328 6.33 -0.82 2.23
CA THR A 328 5.45 0.17 1.57
C THR A 328 4.02 0.18 2.10
N GLY A 329 3.60 -0.91 2.74
CA GLY A 329 2.30 -1.02 3.41
C GLY A 329 2.27 -0.35 4.79
N LEU A 330 3.43 0.07 5.35
CA LEU A 330 3.51 0.69 6.65
C LEU A 330 3.22 2.19 6.57
N GLY A 331 2.79 2.75 7.69
CA GLY A 331 2.54 4.17 7.89
C GLY A 331 2.13 4.44 9.34
N GLU A 332 1.95 5.70 9.70
CA GLU A 332 1.45 6.07 11.03
C GLU A 332 0.02 5.57 11.19
N ILE A 333 -0.24 4.81 12.26
CA ILE A 333 -1.57 4.30 12.58
C ILE A 333 -2.27 5.30 13.47
N VAL A 334 -3.40 5.84 13.00
CA VAL A 334 -4.24 6.74 13.79
C VAL A 334 -5.70 6.37 13.62
N GLY A 335 -6.33 6.01 14.71
CA GLY A 335 -7.70 5.49 14.67
C GLY A 335 -7.79 4.30 13.71
N ASP A 336 -8.66 4.41 12.73
CA ASP A 336 -8.96 3.32 11.80
C ASP A 336 -8.14 3.37 10.49
N GLY A 337 -7.02 4.12 10.42
CA GLY A 337 -6.28 4.28 9.17
C GLY A 337 -4.76 4.23 9.26
N VAL A 338 -4.14 3.81 8.17
CA VAL A 338 -2.69 3.89 7.94
C VAL A 338 -2.39 5.16 7.15
N PHE A 339 -1.60 6.06 7.73
CA PHE A 339 -1.17 7.30 7.10
C PHE A 339 0.24 7.14 6.54
N GLY A 340 0.32 6.66 5.32
CA GLY A 340 1.56 6.40 4.61
C GLY A 340 1.32 6.33 3.10
N LEU A 341 2.19 5.63 2.37
CA LEU A 341 2.09 5.44 0.91
C LEU A 341 0.74 4.85 0.49
N GLN A 342 0.19 3.89 1.27
CA GLN A 342 -1.14 3.34 1.04
C GLN A 342 -2.19 4.45 0.92
N ARG A 343 -2.23 5.36 1.90
CA ARG A 343 -3.18 6.48 1.91
C ARG A 343 -2.90 7.48 0.80
N GLY A 344 -1.62 7.74 0.52
CA GLY A 344 -1.21 8.60 -0.60
C GLY A 344 -1.79 8.11 -1.93
N PHE A 345 -1.58 6.84 -2.28
CA PHE A 345 -2.13 6.23 -3.50
C PHE A 345 -3.67 6.21 -3.52
N LYS A 346 -4.31 5.88 -2.39
CA LYS A 346 -5.78 5.88 -2.32
C LYS A 346 -6.36 7.30 -2.49
N LYS A 347 -5.75 8.31 -1.92
CA LYS A 347 -6.13 9.73 -2.14
C LYS A 347 -5.88 10.18 -3.57
N ALA A 348 -4.80 9.73 -4.19
CA ALA A 348 -4.52 9.96 -5.61
C ALA A 348 -5.55 9.27 -6.54
N GLY A 349 -6.30 8.28 -6.05
CA GLY A 349 -7.38 7.63 -6.79
C GLY A 349 -7.06 6.23 -7.29
N ALA A 350 -5.91 5.63 -6.92
CA ALA A 350 -5.58 4.25 -7.25
C ALA A 350 -6.63 3.27 -6.70
N GLN A 351 -7.06 2.31 -7.52
CA GLN A 351 -8.11 1.38 -7.15
C GLN A 351 -7.58 0.26 -6.28
N THR A 352 -6.66 -0.54 -6.78
CA THR A 352 -6.06 -1.69 -6.09
C THR A 352 -4.60 -1.43 -5.80
N LEU A 353 -4.13 -1.80 -4.60
CA LEU A 353 -2.71 -1.75 -4.25
C LEU A 353 -2.22 -3.17 -3.93
N LEU A 354 -1.05 -3.53 -4.44
CA LEU A 354 -0.27 -4.68 -4.02
C LEU A 354 1.01 -4.16 -3.38
N MET A 355 1.25 -4.46 -2.11
CA MET A 355 2.34 -3.87 -1.33
C MET A 355 2.83 -4.83 -0.25
N SER A 356 4.04 -4.59 0.28
CA SER A 356 4.62 -5.40 1.34
C SER A 356 4.50 -4.74 2.72
N LEU A 357 4.23 -5.54 3.76
CA LEU A 357 4.18 -5.12 5.16
C LEU A 357 5.56 -5.16 5.85
N TRP A 358 6.48 -5.97 5.35
CA TRP A 358 7.87 -6.06 5.84
C TRP A 358 8.84 -6.32 4.71
N LYS A 359 10.13 -6.24 5.03
CA LYS A 359 11.20 -6.51 4.06
C LYS A 359 11.20 -8.00 3.69
N VAL A 360 11.14 -8.29 2.41
CA VAL A 360 11.18 -9.66 1.84
C VAL A 360 12.51 -9.89 1.14
N ASP A 361 12.87 -11.15 0.99
CA ASP A 361 14.01 -11.59 0.18
C ASP A 361 13.82 -11.17 -1.30
N ASP A 362 14.86 -10.59 -1.89
CA ASP A 362 14.79 -10.03 -3.25
C ASP A 362 14.49 -11.11 -4.30
N THR A 363 15.04 -12.34 -4.15
CA THR A 363 14.82 -13.44 -5.08
C THR A 363 13.38 -13.95 -4.99
N ALA A 364 12.87 -14.10 -3.76
CA ALA A 364 11.47 -14.49 -3.52
C ALA A 364 10.50 -13.45 -4.11
N THR A 365 10.82 -12.16 -3.95
CA THR A 365 10.02 -11.05 -4.52
C THR A 365 10.01 -11.09 -6.05
N GLN A 366 11.16 -11.25 -6.70
CA GLN A 366 11.25 -11.36 -8.16
C GLN A 366 10.42 -12.54 -8.69
N LEU A 367 10.52 -13.73 -8.05
CA LEU A 367 9.75 -14.92 -8.43
C LEU A 367 8.25 -14.68 -8.27
N LEU A 368 7.84 -14.09 -7.15
CA LEU A 368 6.44 -13.76 -6.87
C LEU A 368 5.88 -12.81 -7.94
N MET A 369 6.59 -11.73 -8.23
CA MET A 369 6.14 -10.72 -9.20
C MET A 369 6.14 -11.26 -10.62
N ALA A 370 7.17 -11.99 -11.04
CA ALA A 370 7.21 -12.62 -12.36
C ALA A 370 6.00 -13.58 -12.57
N GLU A 371 5.70 -14.43 -11.59
CA GLU A 371 4.58 -15.36 -11.68
C GLU A 371 3.23 -14.63 -11.58
N PHE A 372 3.13 -13.58 -10.75
CA PHE A 372 1.94 -12.73 -10.69
C PHE A 372 1.62 -12.11 -12.07
N TYR A 373 2.60 -11.49 -12.71
CA TYR A 373 2.40 -10.89 -14.03
C TYR A 373 2.11 -11.92 -15.10
N LYS A 374 2.77 -13.07 -15.08
CA LYS A 374 2.47 -14.19 -16.00
C LYS A 374 1.00 -14.65 -15.89
N ASN A 375 0.51 -14.78 -14.67
CA ASN A 375 -0.89 -15.11 -14.41
C ASN A 375 -1.84 -13.99 -14.86
N LEU A 376 -1.49 -12.73 -14.58
CA LEU A 376 -2.28 -11.55 -14.95
C LEU A 376 -2.43 -11.43 -16.48
N VAL A 377 -1.33 -11.56 -17.23
CA VAL A 377 -1.35 -11.48 -18.70
C VAL A 377 -1.94 -12.72 -19.36
N SER A 378 -2.11 -13.83 -18.63
CA SER A 378 -2.86 -15.01 -19.09
C SER A 378 -4.38 -14.83 -18.99
N GLY A 379 -4.85 -13.71 -18.39
CA GLY A 379 -6.28 -13.37 -18.28
C GLY A 379 -6.89 -13.68 -16.92
N GLN A 380 -6.10 -14.08 -15.92
CA GLN A 380 -6.61 -14.21 -14.55
C GLN A 380 -6.94 -12.82 -13.98
N ASN A 381 -7.96 -12.74 -13.11
CA ASN A 381 -8.19 -11.51 -12.35
C ASN A 381 -7.05 -11.27 -11.36
N LYS A 382 -6.88 -10.02 -10.92
CA LYS A 382 -5.78 -9.57 -10.05
C LYS A 382 -5.58 -10.47 -8.82
N ARG A 383 -6.68 -10.77 -8.13
CA ARG A 383 -6.63 -11.56 -6.90
C ARG A 383 -6.24 -13.01 -7.18
N ALA A 384 -6.84 -13.66 -8.19
CA ALA A 384 -6.49 -15.02 -8.56
C ALA A 384 -5.03 -15.11 -9.02
N ALA A 385 -4.58 -14.16 -9.85
CA ALA A 385 -3.19 -14.07 -10.30
C ALA A 385 -2.21 -13.98 -9.11
N PHE A 386 -2.54 -13.17 -8.11
CA PHE A 386 -1.71 -12.98 -6.93
C PHE A 386 -1.68 -14.22 -6.03
N LEU A 387 -2.84 -14.80 -5.71
CA LEU A 387 -2.91 -16.01 -4.88
C LEU A 387 -2.22 -17.21 -5.53
N ASN A 388 -2.29 -17.33 -6.87
CA ASN A 388 -1.59 -18.38 -7.60
C ASN A 388 -0.08 -18.14 -7.62
N ALA A 389 0.37 -16.86 -7.69
CA ALA A 389 1.78 -16.53 -7.56
C ALA A 389 2.33 -16.86 -6.15
N GLN A 390 1.57 -16.59 -5.08
CA GLN A 390 1.94 -17.01 -3.73
C GLN A 390 2.03 -18.54 -3.60
N LYS A 391 1.08 -19.28 -4.18
CA LYS A 391 1.12 -20.75 -4.18
C LYS A 391 2.33 -21.28 -4.96
N TYR A 392 2.64 -20.70 -6.11
CA TYR A 392 3.83 -21.04 -6.89
C TYR A 392 5.10 -20.81 -6.07
N LEU A 393 5.26 -19.65 -5.44
CA LEU A 393 6.42 -19.32 -4.61
C LEU A 393 6.58 -20.34 -3.46
N ARG A 394 5.51 -20.65 -2.76
CA ARG A 394 5.50 -21.63 -1.67
C ARG A 394 5.95 -23.03 -2.10
N SER A 395 5.62 -23.43 -3.32
CA SER A 395 6.00 -24.75 -3.86
C SER A 395 7.33 -24.75 -4.64
N TYR A 396 7.96 -23.58 -4.82
CA TYR A 396 9.17 -23.44 -5.61
C TYR A 396 10.32 -24.26 -5.04
N GLN A 397 10.98 -25.06 -5.90
CA GLN A 397 12.12 -25.91 -5.54
C GLN A 397 11.91 -26.70 -4.24
N ASN A 398 10.83 -27.49 -4.17
CA ASN A 398 10.45 -28.28 -2.99
C ASN A 398 10.16 -27.45 -1.73
N GLY A 399 9.72 -26.21 -1.87
CA GLY A 399 9.22 -25.40 -0.76
C GLY A 399 10.28 -24.58 -0.04
N ILE A 400 11.38 -24.21 -0.70
CA ILE A 400 12.42 -23.36 -0.06
C ILE A 400 11.88 -22.00 0.41
N TYR A 401 10.75 -21.53 -0.18
CA TYR A 401 10.06 -20.30 0.17
C TYR A 401 8.68 -20.53 0.82
N ASP A 402 8.39 -21.73 1.37
CA ASP A 402 7.09 -22.02 1.99
C ASP A 402 6.87 -21.29 3.34
N LYS A 403 7.93 -20.79 3.97
CA LYS A 403 7.79 -20.01 5.20
C LYS A 403 7.06 -18.68 4.94
N PRO A 404 6.13 -18.27 5.82
CA PRO A 404 5.34 -17.04 5.67
C PRO A 404 6.17 -15.76 5.46
N GLU A 405 7.38 -15.70 5.99
CA GLU A 405 8.29 -14.56 5.83
C GLU A 405 8.56 -14.17 4.37
N TYR A 406 8.47 -15.13 3.43
CA TYR A 406 8.74 -14.92 2.01
C TYR A 406 7.53 -14.50 1.18
N TRP A 407 6.32 -14.93 1.54
CA TRP A 407 5.13 -14.73 0.71
C TRP A 407 3.99 -13.97 1.40
N ALA A 408 3.86 -14.07 2.73
CA ALA A 408 2.76 -13.46 3.48
C ALA A 408 2.96 -11.95 3.71
N ALA A 409 4.16 -11.42 3.43
CA ALA A 409 4.42 -9.98 3.49
C ALA A 409 3.56 -9.19 2.50
N PHE A 410 3.33 -9.75 1.32
CA PHE A 410 2.57 -9.07 0.30
C PHE A 410 1.07 -9.19 0.54
N ILE A 411 0.42 -8.05 0.55
CA ILE A 411 -1.04 -7.92 0.69
C ILE A 411 -1.63 -7.20 -0.52
N MET A 412 -2.84 -7.60 -0.90
CA MET A 412 -3.61 -6.91 -1.92
C MET A 412 -4.76 -6.16 -1.27
N LEU A 413 -4.72 -4.84 -1.34
CA LEU A 413 -5.74 -3.94 -0.81
C LEU A 413 -6.73 -3.55 -1.92
N ASP A 414 -8.03 -3.69 -1.64
CA ASP A 414 -9.15 -3.35 -2.54
C ASP A 414 -9.14 -4.14 -3.86
N GLY A 415 -8.58 -5.36 -3.87
CA GLY A 415 -8.54 -6.27 -5.02
C GLY A 415 -9.82 -7.08 -5.19
N ILE A 416 -10.98 -6.44 -5.23
CA ILE A 416 -12.30 -7.11 -5.28
C ILE A 416 -12.64 -7.58 -6.70
N HIS A 417 -12.09 -6.92 -7.72
CA HIS A 417 -12.46 -7.10 -9.13
C HIS A 417 -11.28 -7.47 -10.01
#